data_edf72c366d63959484ac03799d6884ef
#
_entry.id   edf72c366d63959484ac03799d6884ef
#
_cell.length_a   1.000
_cell.length_b   1.000
_cell.length_c   1.000
_cell.angle_alpha   90.00
_cell.angle_beta   90.00
_cell.angle_gamma   90.00
#
_symmetry.space_group_name_H-M   'P 1'
#
loop_
_entity.id
_entity.type
_entity.pdbx_description
1 polymer ?
#
loop_
_entity_poly.entity_id
_entity_poly.type
_entity_poly.pdbx_seq_one_letter_code
_entity_poly.pdbx_strand_id
1 'polypeptide(L)'
;MKRMLLGLVAVVGLATGPLAVAEEAVRINPTDPQPTCTMCPGTHIPAAELERYTQKAVAEKLIDQQVRDIDIGKARIGIGMVHRGRLEKPAPDSVAEHDQISEVYHVISGAATLVLGPDIVNRQRRPSAMRTVREFNGPGNNGSDVKDGIAYEIKAGDVVVIPAGTGHWFTKIEDHIDYLMIRIDPDKVTPLKGEAQSMEYLSKPATKGE
;
A
#
# COMPACT_ATOMS: atom_id res chain seq x y z
N MET A 1 12.22 75.65 -64.18
CA MET A 1 12.64 75.43 -62.76
C MET A 1 11.55 74.64 -62.09
N LYS A 2 11.75 73.30 -61.94
CA LYS A 2 10.83 72.39 -61.28
C LYS A 2 11.51 71.95 -59.98
N ARG A 3 10.89 72.27 -58.85
CA ARG A 3 11.36 71.79 -57.51
C ARG A 3 10.73 70.44 -57.28
N MET A 4 11.59 69.42 -57.03
CA MET A 4 11.22 68.07 -56.61
C MET A 4 11.16 68.06 -55.11
N LEU A 5 9.98 67.79 -54.54
CA LEU A 5 9.82 67.47 -53.10
C LEU A 5 10.12 65.98 -52.86
N LEU A 6 11.13 65.72 -52.06
CA LEU A 6 11.37 64.35 -51.51
C LEU A 6 10.50 64.18 -50.28
N GLY A 7 9.57 63.24 -50.34
CA GLY A 7 8.80 62.82 -49.19
C GLY A 7 9.56 61.75 -48.38
N LEU A 8 9.78 62.01 -47.09
CA LEU A 8 10.38 61.13 -46.16
C LEU A 8 9.29 60.19 -45.57
N VAL A 9 9.32 58.93 -45.91
CA VAL A 9 8.42 57.91 -45.29
C VAL A 9 9.10 57.38 -44.02
N ALA A 10 8.54 57.67 -42.86
CA ALA A 10 8.99 57.12 -41.61
C ALA A 10 8.30 55.73 -41.41
N VAL A 11 9.08 54.65 -41.41
CA VAL A 11 8.62 53.30 -41.06
C VAL A 11 8.68 53.18 -39.54
N VAL A 12 7.51 53.14 -38.88
CA VAL A 12 7.38 52.81 -37.46
C VAL A 12 7.41 51.29 -37.32
N GLY A 13 8.54 50.75 -36.91
CA GLY A 13 8.67 49.34 -36.55
C GLY A 13 7.96 49.06 -35.22
N LEU A 14 6.85 48.31 -35.25
CA LEU A 14 6.28 47.71 -34.04
C LEU A 14 7.19 46.57 -33.58
N ALA A 15 7.90 46.78 -32.48
CA ALA A 15 8.61 45.73 -31.78
C ALA A 15 7.61 44.90 -30.96
N THR A 16 7.21 43.73 -31.51
CA THR A 16 6.49 42.70 -30.71
C THR A 16 7.48 41.95 -29.86
N GLY A 17 7.72 42.42 -28.64
CA GLY A 17 8.43 41.66 -27.64
C GLY A 17 7.55 40.47 -27.17
N PRO A 18 8.16 39.32 -26.80
CA PRO A 18 7.37 38.23 -26.25
C PRO A 18 6.71 38.69 -24.95
N LEU A 19 5.38 38.54 -24.87
CA LEU A 19 4.63 38.69 -23.63
C LEU A 19 5.13 37.57 -22.71
N ALA A 20 6.00 37.91 -21.76
CA ALA A 20 6.32 37.03 -20.64
C ALA A 20 5.04 36.89 -19.82
N VAL A 21 4.38 35.72 -19.95
CA VAL A 21 3.33 35.31 -19.01
C VAL A 21 4.05 35.15 -17.69
N ALA A 22 3.90 36.09 -16.78
CA ALA A 22 4.36 35.94 -15.41
C ALA A 22 3.55 34.78 -14.83
N GLU A 23 4.23 33.67 -14.55
CA GLU A 23 3.69 32.57 -13.80
C GLU A 23 3.32 33.11 -12.42
N GLU A 24 2.02 33.25 -12.17
CA GLU A 24 1.52 33.79 -10.91
C GLU A 24 1.88 32.78 -9.82
N ALA A 25 2.91 33.11 -9.03
CA ALA A 25 3.33 32.27 -7.93
C ALA A 25 2.12 32.06 -7.01
N VAL A 26 1.70 30.80 -6.84
CA VAL A 26 0.61 30.42 -5.94
C VAL A 26 0.93 30.98 -4.57
N ARG A 27 0.17 31.97 -4.12
CA ARG A 27 0.32 32.57 -2.78
C ARG A 27 -0.18 31.58 -1.76
N ILE A 28 0.72 30.90 -1.08
CA ILE A 28 0.39 30.01 0.05
C ILE A 28 -0.03 30.90 1.22
N ASN A 29 -1.29 30.77 1.64
CA ASN A 29 -1.74 31.35 2.90
C ASN A 29 -1.09 30.55 4.06
N PRO A 30 -0.29 31.17 4.95
CA PRO A 30 0.38 30.46 6.04
C PRO A 30 -0.59 29.80 7.04
N THR A 31 -1.89 30.16 7.02
CA THR A 31 -2.91 29.51 7.84
C THR A 31 -3.55 28.29 7.16
N ASP A 32 -3.30 28.06 5.88
CA ASP A 32 -3.82 26.89 5.18
C ASP A 32 -3.03 25.64 5.56
N PRO A 33 -3.70 24.48 5.64
CA PRO A 33 -3.01 23.21 5.85
C PRO A 33 -1.98 22.98 4.74
N GLN A 34 -0.74 22.74 5.12
CA GLN A 34 0.34 22.46 4.17
C GLN A 34 0.40 20.96 3.84
N PRO A 35 0.95 20.58 2.67
CA PRO A 35 1.19 19.18 2.34
C PRO A 35 1.96 18.47 3.45
N THR A 36 1.53 17.26 3.80
CA THR A 36 2.16 16.46 4.86
C THR A 36 3.48 15.81 4.43
N CYS A 37 3.77 15.85 3.14
CA CYS A 37 4.99 15.32 2.54
C CYS A 37 5.51 16.33 1.51
N THR A 38 6.71 16.89 1.77
CA THR A 38 7.34 17.86 0.86
C THR A 38 8.19 17.10 -0.16
N MET A 39 7.88 17.28 -1.44
CA MET A 39 8.60 16.68 -2.58
C MET A 39 8.74 15.15 -2.48
N CYS A 40 7.80 14.47 -1.86
CA CYS A 40 7.78 13.02 -1.84
C CYS A 40 7.44 12.48 -3.23
N PRO A 41 8.29 11.60 -3.80
CA PRO A 41 8.00 11.01 -5.10
C PRO A 41 6.81 10.05 -5.01
N GLY A 42 5.99 10.01 -6.06
CA GLY A 42 5.01 8.94 -6.21
C GLY A 42 5.69 7.59 -6.43
N THR A 43 5.04 6.51 -6.02
CA THR A 43 5.54 5.14 -6.22
C THR A 43 4.61 4.39 -7.15
N HIS A 44 5.15 3.84 -8.22
CA HIS A 44 4.46 2.95 -9.14
C HIS A 44 4.98 1.53 -8.95
N ILE A 45 4.07 0.58 -8.76
CA ILE A 45 4.37 -0.86 -8.68
C ILE A 45 3.70 -1.51 -9.88
N PRO A 46 4.45 -2.00 -10.87
CA PRO A 46 3.88 -2.64 -12.06
C PRO A 46 3.10 -3.91 -11.71
N ALA A 47 1.99 -4.18 -12.41
CA ALA A 47 1.22 -5.42 -12.23
C ALA A 47 2.10 -6.67 -12.40
N ALA A 48 3.04 -6.65 -13.36
CA ALA A 48 3.99 -7.75 -13.57
C ALA A 48 4.89 -8.03 -12.35
N GLU A 49 5.17 -7.02 -11.52
CA GLU A 49 5.90 -7.24 -10.27
C GLU A 49 5.01 -7.96 -9.23
N LEU A 50 3.77 -7.53 -9.08
CA LEU A 50 2.80 -8.18 -8.17
C LEU A 50 2.57 -9.64 -8.57
N GLU A 51 2.46 -9.91 -9.86
CA GLU A 51 2.32 -11.27 -10.39
C GLU A 51 3.53 -12.17 -10.02
N ARG A 52 4.75 -11.66 -10.06
CA ARG A 52 5.95 -12.40 -9.62
C ARG A 52 5.89 -12.76 -8.13
N TYR A 53 5.31 -11.90 -7.28
CA TYR A 53 5.08 -12.23 -5.88
C TYR A 53 4.06 -13.36 -5.71
N THR A 54 2.96 -13.35 -6.47
CA THR A 54 1.97 -14.44 -6.46
C THR A 54 2.61 -15.75 -6.94
N GLN A 55 3.34 -15.73 -8.05
CA GLN A 55 4.06 -16.91 -8.55
C GLN A 55 5.04 -17.47 -7.52
N LYS A 56 5.81 -16.60 -6.85
CA LYS A 56 6.71 -17.00 -5.78
C LYS A 56 5.96 -17.60 -4.59
N ALA A 57 4.82 -16.99 -4.19
CA ALA A 57 3.99 -17.49 -3.10
C ALA A 57 3.51 -18.92 -3.38
N VAL A 58 2.98 -19.17 -4.56
CA VAL A 58 2.51 -20.51 -4.99
C VAL A 58 3.66 -21.52 -5.01
N ALA A 59 4.79 -21.16 -5.64
CA ALA A 59 5.94 -22.05 -5.79
C ALA A 59 6.59 -22.44 -4.45
N GLU A 60 6.66 -21.50 -3.53
CA GLU A 60 7.41 -21.66 -2.27
C GLU A 60 6.49 -21.79 -1.04
N LYS A 61 5.15 -21.83 -1.26
CA LYS A 61 4.11 -21.93 -0.22
C LYS A 61 4.17 -20.81 0.82
N LEU A 62 4.42 -19.59 0.33
CA LEU A 62 4.39 -18.38 1.15
C LEU A 62 2.97 -17.82 1.20
N ILE A 63 2.62 -17.20 2.32
CA ILE A 63 1.30 -16.57 2.46
C ILE A 63 1.40 -15.07 2.22
N ASP A 64 2.14 -14.36 3.04
CA ASP A 64 2.19 -12.91 3.09
C ASP A 64 3.59 -12.40 2.73
N GLN A 65 3.66 -11.51 1.76
CA GLN A 65 4.92 -10.98 1.27
C GLN A 65 4.84 -9.46 1.14
N GLN A 66 5.75 -8.76 1.81
CA GLN A 66 5.85 -7.30 1.69
C GLN A 66 6.49 -6.92 0.35
N VAL A 67 5.77 -6.16 -0.46
CA VAL A 67 6.24 -5.65 -1.77
C VAL A 67 6.96 -4.32 -1.59
N ARG A 68 6.32 -3.36 -0.93
CA ARG A 68 6.85 -2.01 -0.64
C ARG A 68 6.44 -1.58 0.76
N ASP A 69 7.21 -0.66 1.32
CA ASP A 69 6.80 0.14 2.46
C ASP A 69 7.26 1.57 2.23
N ILE A 70 6.32 2.51 2.16
CA ILE A 70 6.50 3.84 1.59
C ILE A 70 6.13 4.88 2.63
N ASP A 71 7.03 5.83 2.90
CA ASP A 71 6.70 7.00 3.73
C ASP A 71 5.86 8.01 2.92
N ILE A 72 4.68 8.34 3.41
CA ILE A 72 3.77 9.32 2.81
C ILE A 72 3.61 10.58 3.68
N GLY A 73 4.57 10.86 4.56
CA GLY A 73 4.59 12.00 5.46
C GLY A 73 4.07 11.65 6.85
N LYS A 74 2.77 11.64 7.09
CA LYS A 74 2.19 11.34 8.41
C LYS A 74 2.05 9.84 8.72
N ALA A 75 2.20 8.98 7.73
CA ALA A 75 2.09 7.53 7.87
C ALA A 75 3.08 6.83 6.94
N ARG A 76 3.21 5.52 7.09
CA ARG A 76 3.73 4.63 6.06
C ARG A 76 2.60 3.82 5.44
N ILE A 77 2.76 3.48 4.17
CA ILE A 77 1.87 2.57 3.45
C ILE A 77 2.69 1.35 3.06
N GLY A 78 2.36 0.23 3.69
CA GLY A 78 2.86 -1.08 3.29
C GLY A 78 2.01 -1.68 2.17
N ILE A 79 2.64 -2.17 1.12
CA ILE A 79 1.97 -2.93 0.06
C ILE A 79 2.43 -4.37 0.17
N GLY A 80 1.49 -5.26 0.44
CA GLY A 80 1.70 -6.70 0.52
C GLY A 80 0.97 -7.44 -0.60
N MET A 81 1.52 -8.57 -1.01
CA MET A 81 0.86 -9.53 -1.89
C MET A 81 0.65 -10.82 -1.12
N VAL A 82 -0.60 -11.26 -1.02
CA VAL A 82 -0.97 -12.43 -0.23
C VAL A 82 -1.58 -13.48 -1.13
N HIS A 83 -1.09 -14.72 -0.97
CA HIS A 83 -1.68 -15.92 -1.54
C HIS A 83 -2.01 -16.91 -0.43
N ARG A 84 -3.25 -17.39 -0.41
CA ARG A 84 -3.67 -18.47 0.49
C ARG A 84 -4.29 -19.58 -0.35
N GLY A 85 -3.74 -20.77 -0.25
CA GLY A 85 -4.33 -21.96 -0.86
C GLY A 85 -5.53 -22.47 -0.07
N ARG A 86 -6.03 -23.63 -0.48
CA ARG A 86 -7.18 -24.30 0.13
C ARG A 86 -7.06 -24.43 1.66
N LEU A 87 -8.13 -24.08 2.36
CA LEU A 87 -8.25 -24.15 3.81
C LEU A 87 -9.61 -24.78 4.16
N GLU A 88 -9.60 -26.00 4.66
CA GLU A 88 -10.81 -26.70 5.11
C GLU A 88 -11.17 -26.37 6.56
N LYS A 89 -10.13 -26.19 7.39
CA LYS A 89 -10.24 -25.81 8.79
C LYS A 89 -9.13 -24.84 9.13
N PRO A 90 -9.42 -23.79 9.90
CA PRO A 90 -8.39 -22.88 10.33
C PRO A 90 -7.36 -23.60 11.24
N ALA A 91 -6.11 -23.15 11.16
CA ALA A 91 -5.09 -23.61 12.10
C ALA A 91 -5.42 -23.10 13.51
N PRO A 92 -5.00 -23.81 14.55
CA PRO A 92 -5.10 -23.31 15.92
C PRO A 92 -4.42 -21.95 16.05
N ASP A 93 -4.98 -21.06 16.84
CA ASP A 93 -4.45 -19.73 17.16
C ASP A 93 -4.11 -18.88 15.91
N SER A 94 -4.88 -19.06 14.85
CA SER A 94 -4.66 -18.38 13.56
C SER A 94 -5.48 -17.09 13.36
N VAL A 95 -6.24 -16.65 14.36
CA VAL A 95 -6.75 -15.26 14.38
C VAL A 95 -5.54 -14.34 14.45
N ALA A 96 -5.50 -13.34 13.60
CA ALA A 96 -4.49 -12.30 13.64
C ALA A 96 -5.11 -10.96 14.04
N GLU A 97 -4.32 -10.12 14.69
CA GLU A 97 -4.66 -8.74 15.03
C GLU A 97 -3.38 -7.92 15.08
N HIS A 98 -3.46 -6.65 14.72
CA HIS A 98 -2.35 -5.69 14.74
C HIS A 98 -2.72 -4.50 15.61
N ASP A 99 -1.85 -4.13 16.56
CA ASP A 99 -2.16 -3.04 17.51
C ASP A 99 -2.24 -1.66 16.84
N GLN A 100 -1.41 -1.41 15.83
CA GLN A 100 -1.16 -0.08 15.27
C GLN A 100 -1.35 -0.02 13.75
N ILE A 101 -1.43 -1.15 13.10
CA ILE A 101 -1.54 -1.24 11.64
C ILE A 101 -2.97 -1.60 11.27
N SER A 102 -3.62 -0.74 10.49
CA SER A 102 -4.87 -1.07 9.82
C SER A 102 -4.58 -1.69 8.45
N GLU A 103 -5.48 -2.56 7.99
CA GLU A 103 -5.31 -3.24 6.71
C GLU A 103 -6.50 -3.00 5.79
N VAL A 104 -6.22 -2.89 4.49
CA VAL A 104 -7.24 -2.92 3.45
C VAL A 104 -6.88 -4.05 2.50
N TYR A 105 -7.79 -5.01 2.32
CA TYR A 105 -7.67 -6.06 1.32
C TYR A 105 -8.43 -5.67 0.06
N HIS A 106 -7.81 -5.83 -1.09
CA HIS A 106 -8.47 -5.84 -2.37
C HIS A 106 -8.29 -7.22 -3.00
N VAL A 107 -9.36 -7.99 -3.06
CA VAL A 107 -9.33 -9.37 -3.57
C VAL A 107 -9.14 -9.36 -5.07
N ILE A 108 -8.10 -10.02 -5.55
CA ILE A 108 -7.72 -10.11 -6.97
C ILE A 108 -8.33 -11.36 -7.59
N SER A 109 -8.23 -12.50 -6.91
CA SER A 109 -8.73 -13.78 -7.41
C SER A 109 -9.18 -14.70 -6.27
N GLY A 110 -9.98 -15.72 -6.59
CA GLY A 110 -10.45 -16.69 -5.62
C GLY A 110 -11.55 -16.16 -4.69
N ALA A 111 -11.79 -16.90 -3.59
CA ALA A 111 -12.80 -16.58 -2.60
C ALA A 111 -12.47 -17.23 -1.25
N ALA A 112 -13.01 -16.64 -0.17
CA ALA A 112 -12.79 -17.15 1.20
C ALA A 112 -13.91 -16.70 2.14
N THR A 113 -14.08 -17.41 3.24
CA THR A 113 -14.82 -16.94 4.41
C THR A 113 -13.84 -16.27 5.37
N LEU A 114 -14.05 -14.98 5.61
CA LEU A 114 -13.27 -14.14 6.53
C LEU A 114 -14.15 -13.69 7.71
N VAL A 115 -13.70 -13.97 8.94
CA VAL A 115 -14.37 -13.51 10.17
C VAL A 115 -13.63 -12.30 10.72
N LEU A 116 -14.38 -11.25 11.05
CA LEU A 116 -13.86 -10.00 11.65
C LEU A 116 -14.56 -9.70 12.97
N GLY A 117 -13.81 -9.22 13.96
CA GLY A 117 -14.37 -8.73 15.20
C GLY A 117 -13.30 -8.32 16.23
N PRO A 118 -13.66 -7.48 17.22
CA PRO A 118 -12.69 -6.96 18.18
C PRO A 118 -12.42 -7.90 19.36
N ASP A 119 -13.31 -8.86 19.65
CA ASP A 119 -13.22 -9.73 20.83
C ASP A 119 -12.52 -11.05 20.49
N ILE A 120 -11.22 -11.07 20.72
CA ILE A 120 -10.35 -12.21 20.38
C ILE A 120 -10.24 -13.17 21.57
N VAL A 121 -10.60 -14.41 21.35
CA VAL A 121 -10.54 -15.47 22.35
C VAL A 121 -9.11 -16.01 22.46
N ASN A 122 -8.65 -16.27 23.69
CA ASN A 122 -7.30 -16.77 23.99
C ASN A 122 -6.20 -15.93 23.33
N ARG A 123 -6.33 -14.61 23.43
CA ARG A 123 -5.39 -13.64 22.86
C ARG A 123 -3.97 -13.87 23.39
N GLN A 124 -3.02 -14.05 22.48
CA GLN A 124 -1.61 -14.29 22.77
C GLN A 124 -0.74 -13.27 22.04
N ARG A 125 0.12 -12.58 22.78
CA ARG A 125 1.06 -11.62 22.24
C ARG A 125 2.08 -12.29 21.32
N ARG A 126 2.23 -11.78 20.09
CA ARG A 126 3.30 -12.22 19.21
C ARG A 126 4.67 -11.75 19.74
N PRO A 127 5.69 -12.63 19.77
CA PRO A 127 7.04 -12.23 20.15
C PRO A 127 7.57 -11.08 19.24
N SER A 128 8.17 -10.07 19.85
CA SER A 128 8.72 -8.93 19.11
C SER A 128 9.88 -9.31 18.17
N ALA A 129 10.54 -10.45 18.43
CA ALA A 129 11.59 -10.97 17.58
C ALA A 129 11.08 -11.66 16.30
N MET A 130 9.77 -11.92 16.18
CA MET A 130 9.22 -12.51 14.96
C MET A 130 9.47 -11.57 13.76
N ARG A 131 9.86 -12.17 12.64
CA ARG A 131 10.09 -11.44 11.39
C ARG A 131 8.87 -10.64 10.95
N THR A 132 7.69 -11.27 10.97
CA THR A 132 6.42 -10.61 10.59
C THR A 132 6.13 -9.39 11.43
N VAL A 133 6.41 -9.43 12.75
CA VAL A 133 6.23 -8.29 13.65
C VAL A 133 7.20 -7.17 13.31
N ARG A 134 8.48 -7.49 13.05
CA ARG A 134 9.51 -6.49 12.80
C ARG A 134 9.45 -5.86 11.42
N GLU A 135 9.00 -6.62 10.42
CA GLU A 135 9.20 -6.21 9.02
C GLU A 135 7.93 -5.71 8.33
N PHE A 136 6.73 -6.14 8.75
CA PHE A 136 5.51 -5.73 8.04
C PHE A 136 4.20 -5.69 8.82
N ASN A 137 4.05 -6.41 9.95
CA ASN A 137 2.78 -6.44 10.68
C ASN A 137 2.78 -5.55 11.93
N GLY A 138 3.95 -5.13 12.39
CA GLY A 138 4.07 -4.45 13.68
C GLY A 138 3.66 -5.34 14.86
N PRO A 139 3.61 -4.76 16.07
CA PRO A 139 3.12 -5.44 17.26
C PRO A 139 1.67 -5.89 17.10
N GLY A 140 1.31 -7.03 17.70
CA GLY A 140 -0.04 -7.57 17.63
C GLY A 140 -0.19 -8.91 18.33
N ASN A 141 -1.34 -9.52 18.16
CA ASN A 141 -1.72 -10.75 18.87
C ASN A 141 -2.22 -11.81 17.89
N ASN A 142 -2.17 -13.06 18.34
CA ASN A 142 -2.92 -14.17 17.77
C ASN A 142 -4.07 -14.54 18.70
N GLY A 143 -4.99 -15.38 18.24
CA GLY A 143 -6.05 -15.93 19.03
C GLY A 143 -6.67 -17.16 18.40
N SER A 144 -7.50 -17.84 19.17
CA SER A 144 -8.13 -19.11 18.76
C SER A 144 -9.51 -18.93 18.12
N ASP A 145 -10.16 -17.78 18.35
CA ASP A 145 -11.49 -17.48 17.84
C ASP A 145 -11.75 -15.97 17.91
N VAL A 146 -12.80 -15.51 17.24
CA VAL A 146 -13.35 -14.14 17.32
C VAL A 146 -14.77 -14.25 17.86
N LYS A 147 -14.97 -13.93 19.13
CA LYS A 147 -16.28 -13.98 19.76
C LYS A 147 -17.21 -12.93 19.14
N ASP A 148 -18.43 -13.35 18.81
CA ASP A 148 -19.42 -12.51 18.14
C ASP A 148 -18.90 -11.89 16.83
N GLY A 149 -17.91 -12.53 16.19
CA GLY A 149 -17.35 -12.11 14.92
C GLY A 149 -18.34 -12.21 13.78
N ILE A 150 -18.21 -11.31 12.82
CA ILE A 150 -19.05 -11.29 11.61
C ILE A 150 -18.29 -12.02 10.49
N ALA A 151 -18.92 -13.05 9.94
CA ALA A 151 -18.39 -13.79 8.80
C ALA A 151 -18.78 -13.11 7.48
N TYR A 152 -17.81 -12.93 6.60
CA TYR A 152 -17.96 -12.38 5.26
C TYR A 152 -17.49 -13.40 4.22
N GLU A 153 -18.34 -13.67 3.23
CA GLU A 153 -17.94 -14.40 2.04
C GLU A 153 -17.34 -13.41 1.04
N ILE A 154 -16.01 -13.37 0.98
CA ILE A 154 -15.28 -12.45 0.13
C ILE A 154 -14.78 -13.13 -1.15
N LYS A 155 -14.75 -12.38 -2.26
CA LYS A 155 -14.39 -12.88 -3.61
C LYS A 155 -13.71 -11.79 -4.43
N ALA A 156 -13.21 -12.15 -5.58
CA ALA A 156 -12.57 -11.24 -6.53
C ALA A 156 -13.39 -9.95 -6.75
N GLY A 157 -12.72 -8.79 -6.61
CA GLY A 157 -13.29 -7.45 -6.69
C GLY A 157 -13.72 -6.86 -5.35
N ASP A 158 -13.88 -7.67 -4.29
CA ASP A 158 -14.27 -7.16 -2.98
C ASP A 158 -13.14 -6.39 -2.30
N VAL A 159 -13.55 -5.42 -1.47
CA VAL A 159 -12.64 -4.65 -0.61
C VAL A 159 -13.04 -4.84 0.85
N VAL A 160 -12.08 -5.14 1.70
CA VAL A 160 -12.27 -5.29 3.15
C VAL A 160 -11.39 -4.29 3.88
N VAL A 161 -11.94 -3.53 4.81
CA VAL A 161 -11.19 -2.61 5.67
C VAL A 161 -11.16 -3.19 7.09
N ILE A 162 -9.96 -3.37 7.63
CA ILE A 162 -9.71 -3.95 8.94
C ILE A 162 -8.97 -2.92 9.80
N PRO A 163 -9.65 -2.24 10.72
CA PRO A 163 -9.02 -1.32 11.65
C PRO A 163 -7.99 -2.00 12.55
N ALA A 164 -6.96 -1.28 12.97
CA ALA A 164 -6.05 -1.72 14.01
C ALA A 164 -6.84 -2.17 15.26
N GLY A 165 -6.40 -3.23 15.92
CA GLY A 165 -7.09 -3.84 17.06
C GLY A 165 -8.23 -4.81 16.68
N THR A 166 -8.56 -4.95 15.39
CA THR A 166 -9.61 -5.88 14.94
C THR A 166 -9.03 -7.24 14.60
N GLY A 167 -9.55 -8.28 15.25
CA GLY A 167 -9.24 -9.66 14.90
C GLY A 167 -9.77 -10.03 13.52
N HIS A 168 -8.95 -10.71 12.73
CA HIS A 168 -9.31 -11.17 11.41
C HIS A 168 -8.84 -12.62 11.21
N TRP A 169 -9.72 -13.43 10.61
CA TRP A 169 -9.56 -14.87 10.61
C TRP A 169 -10.16 -15.52 9.38
N PHE A 170 -9.32 -16.14 8.55
CA PHE A 170 -9.79 -16.98 7.46
C PHE A 170 -10.24 -18.32 8.01
N THR A 171 -11.51 -18.66 7.85
CA THR A 171 -12.08 -19.90 8.38
C THR A 171 -12.28 -20.94 7.31
N LYS A 172 -12.45 -20.54 6.04
CA LYS A 172 -12.60 -21.44 4.89
C LYS A 172 -12.07 -20.82 3.61
N ILE A 173 -11.39 -21.63 2.79
CA ILE A 173 -10.97 -21.30 1.42
C ILE A 173 -11.16 -22.57 0.59
N GLU A 174 -12.05 -22.55 -0.40
CA GLU A 174 -12.35 -23.77 -1.16
C GLU A 174 -11.24 -24.16 -2.14
N ASP A 175 -10.58 -23.18 -2.74
CA ASP A 175 -9.46 -23.36 -3.66
C ASP A 175 -8.30 -22.46 -3.28
N HIS A 176 -8.39 -21.18 -3.55
CA HIS A 176 -7.40 -20.15 -3.17
C HIS A 176 -8.05 -18.79 -2.99
N ILE A 177 -7.29 -17.86 -2.45
CA ILE A 177 -7.56 -16.43 -2.51
C ILE A 177 -6.25 -15.66 -2.65
N ASP A 178 -6.21 -14.74 -3.64
CA ASP A 178 -5.14 -13.75 -3.82
C ASP A 178 -5.68 -12.37 -3.56
N TYR A 179 -4.97 -11.58 -2.78
CA TYR A 179 -5.36 -10.20 -2.53
C TYR A 179 -4.16 -9.28 -2.34
N LEU A 180 -4.34 -8.05 -2.81
CA LEU A 180 -3.46 -6.95 -2.46
C LEU A 180 -3.80 -6.50 -1.04
N MET A 181 -2.79 -6.46 -0.17
CA MET A 181 -2.90 -5.94 1.18
C MET A 181 -2.25 -4.58 1.26
N ILE A 182 -3.03 -3.58 1.68
CA ILE A 182 -2.56 -2.23 1.93
C ILE A 182 -2.54 -2.03 3.44
N ARG A 183 -1.36 -1.88 4.02
CA ARG A 183 -1.13 -1.61 5.43
C ARG A 183 -0.99 -0.12 5.66
N ILE A 184 -1.77 0.41 6.59
CA ILE A 184 -1.73 1.81 7.00
C ILE A 184 -1.06 1.85 8.36
N ASP A 185 0.16 2.39 8.40
CA ASP A 185 1.04 2.46 9.57
C ASP A 185 1.27 3.93 9.97
N PRO A 186 0.37 4.52 10.79
CA PRO A 186 0.48 5.91 11.22
C PRO A 186 1.65 6.16 12.17
N ASP A 187 2.04 5.14 12.94
CA ASP A 187 3.10 5.23 13.95
C ASP A 187 4.48 4.83 13.41
N LYS A 188 4.54 4.44 12.13
CA LYS A 188 5.77 4.07 11.42
C LYS A 188 6.56 2.95 12.09
N VAL A 189 5.84 1.94 12.59
CA VAL A 189 6.42 0.80 13.32
C VAL A 189 7.11 -0.22 12.42
N THR A 190 6.84 -0.17 11.10
CA THR A 190 7.48 -1.04 10.11
C THR A 190 8.61 -0.33 9.37
N PRO A 191 9.67 -1.04 8.92
CA PRO A 191 10.76 -0.45 8.18
C PRO A 191 10.36 -0.13 6.73
N LEU A 192 11.00 0.88 6.14
CA LEU A 192 10.85 1.17 4.71
C LEU A 192 11.38 0.04 3.85
N LYS A 193 10.69 -0.23 2.74
CA LYS A 193 11.10 -1.20 1.72
C LYS A 193 10.94 -0.60 0.33
N GLY A 194 12.06 -0.36 -0.34
CA GLY A 194 12.10 0.18 -1.70
C GLY A 194 12.11 -0.90 -2.78
N GLU A 195 12.17 -0.45 -4.04
CA GLU A 195 12.19 -1.32 -5.21
C GLU A 195 13.41 -2.26 -5.24
N ALA A 196 14.59 -1.75 -4.94
CA ALA A 196 15.83 -2.56 -4.96
C ALA A 196 15.72 -3.78 -4.02
N GLN A 197 15.19 -3.59 -2.81
CA GLN A 197 14.99 -4.67 -1.84
C GLN A 197 13.93 -5.68 -2.32
N SER A 198 12.92 -5.22 -3.06
CA SER A 198 11.91 -6.09 -3.64
C SER A 198 12.47 -6.93 -4.77
N MET A 199 13.26 -6.34 -5.65
CA MET A 199 13.93 -7.07 -6.72
C MET A 199 14.91 -8.10 -6.17
N GLU A 200 15.66 -7.74 -5.14
CA GLU A 200 16.54 -8.67 -4.42
C GLU A 200 15.74 -9.84 -3.82
N TYR A 201 14.64 -9.57 -3.14
CA TYR A 201 13.76 -10.59 -2.56
C TYR A 201 13.22 -11.55 -3.64
N LEU A 202 12.74 -11.02 -4.77
CA LEU A 202 12.22 -11.83 -5.87
C LEU A 202 13.28 -12.65 -6.59
N SER A 203 14.56 -12.29 -6.50
CA SER A 203 15.67 -13.03 -7.13
C SER A 203 16.16 -14.21 -6.31
N LYS A 204 15.79 -14.31 -5.03
CA LYS A 204 16.25 -15.35 -4.11
C LYS A 204 15.12 -16.34 -3.80
N PRO A 205 15.43 -17.65 -3.62
CA PRO A 205 14.45 -18.57 -3.05
C PRO A 205 14.13 -18.17 -1.60
N ALA A 206 12.92 -18.50 -1.12
CA ALA A 206 12.59 -18.30 0.29
C ALA A 206 13.50 -19.16 1.17
N THR A 207 13.94 -18.57 2.27
CA THR A 207 14.67 -19.33 3.30
C THR A 207 13.67 -20.26 4.00
N LYS A 208 14.00 -21.57 4.02
CA LYS A 208 13.15 -22.55 4.70
C LYS A 208 13.10 -22.22 6.20
N GLY A 209 11.91 -21.95 6.72
CA GLY A 209 11.69 -21.69 8.16
C GLY A 209 11.23 -20.27 8.50
N GLU A 210 10.82 -19.48 7.52
CA GLU A 210 10.21 -18.17 7.73
C GLU A 210 8.70 -18.20 7.62
#